data_67eed0f00b1bef23fad15002102922e9
#
_entry.id   67eed0f00b1bef23fad15002102922e9
#
_cell.length_a   1.000
_cell.length_b   1.000
_cell.length_c   1.000
_cell.angle_alpha   90.00
_cell.angle_beta   90.00
_cell.angle_gamma   90.00
#
_symmetry.space_group_name_H-M   'P 1'
#
loop_
_entity.id
_entity.type
_entity.pdbx_description
1 polymer ?
#
loop_
_entity_poly.entity_id
_entity_poly.type
_entity_poly.pdbx_seq_one_letter_code
_entity_poly.pdbx_strand_id
1 'polypeptide(L)'
;MACSTPPTSRSERERFDPPLLRHRWVTHAPQGCDAFLADAKARGADAGLDPAAWQRLLWHGGLHLDGRPHGEGELPEWIAPGTRVDLYAFAREPEAIPFGAERILAEETDWLAADKPAWLPTQATRASRRLSLETALRELTGCAQLAAVHRLDRETSGVVLFARTREAAGRLGRALAAGRAHRRYLAVVSPAPERERFEVSGFLGRTLDPHRYRFALREAAQPGFRWSRTRFRRIAAAGARAVLSAEPATGRTHQIRVHLSASGTPIAGDVVYGGAPAARLLLHAVRLEVEDGGTIAVEAPLPPDLAPIFANAEGTRWR
;
A
#
# COMPACT_ATOMS: atom_id res chain seq x y z
N MET A 1 -25.94 -9.60 22.39
CA MET A 1 -24.67 -9.44 21.68
C MET A 1 -25.01 -9.30 20.19
N ALA A 2 -25.03 -8.08 19.70
CA ALA A 2 -25.45 -7.80 18.32
C ALA A 2 -24.27 -8.10 17.38
N CYS A 3 -24.45 -9.08 16.52
CA CYS A 3 -23.57 -9.34 15.39
C CYS A 3 -23.78 -8.20 14.39
N SER A 4 -22.87 -7.22 14.39
CA SER A 4 -22.88 -6.14 13.40
C SER A 4 -22.49 -6.71 12.06
N THR A 5 -23.44 -6.78 11.15
CA THR A 5 -23.24 -7.05 9.73
C THR A 5 -22.20 -6.10 9.17
N PRO A 6 -21.18 -6.56 8.42
CA PRO A 6 -20.20 -5.67 7.82
C PRO A 6 -20.91 -4.79 6.79
N PRO A 7 -20.64 -3.47 6.80
CA PRO A 7 -21.26 -2.53 5.89
C PRO A 7 -20.79 -2.83 4.45
N THR A 8 -21.72 -3.16 3.60
CA THR A 8 -21.53 -3.41 2.15
C THR A 8 -21.69 -2.16 1.31
N SER A 9 -21.65 -0.96 1.92
CA SER A 9 -22.03 0.27 1.26
C SER A 9 -20.89 0.92 0.47
N ARG A 10 -21.27 1.53 -0.66
CA ARG A 10 -20.44 2.39 -1.50
C ARG A 10 -19.70 3.47 -0.69
N SER A 11 -20.23 3.87 0.46
CA SER A 11 -19.72 4.88 1.39
C SER A 11 -18.36 4.51 2.03
N GLU A 12 -18.07 3.23 2.28
CA GLU A 12 -16.77 2.85 2.85
C GLU A 12 -15.63 2.88 1.83
N ARG A 13 -15.92 2.63 0.55
CA ARG A 13 -14.94 2.79 -0.53
C ARG A 13 -14.50 4.24 -0.69
N GLU A 14 -15.43 5.18 -0.48
CA GLU A 14 -15.19 6.62 -0.58
C GLU A 14 -14.31 7.16 0.55
N ARG A 15 -14.25 6.47 1.71
CA ARG A 15 -13.40 6.85 2.87
C ARG A 15 -11.90 6.76 2.58
N PHE A 16 -11.51 5.92 1.62
CA PHE A 16 -10.12 5.61 1.33
C PHE A 16 -9.75 5.86 -0.15
N ASP A 17 -10.44 6.77 -0.80
CA ASP A 17 -10.14 7.11 -2.18
C ASP A 17 -8.67 7.50 -2.37
N PRO A 18 -8.04 7.07 -3.49
CA PRO A 18 -6.67 7.45 -3.76
C PRO A 18 -6.57 8.97 -3.95
N PRO A 19 -5.43 9.57 -3.61
CA PRO A 19 -5.21 10.98 -3.85
C PRO A 19 -5.30 11.30 -5.34
N LEU A 20 -6.00 12.37 -5.66
CA LEU A 20 -6.20 12.84 -7.03
C LEU A 20 -5.33 14.04 -7.33
N LEU A 21 -4.72 14.07 -8.52
CA LEU A 21 -4.18 15.29 -9.08
C LEU A 21 -5.35 16.22 -9.40
N ARG A 22 -5.45 17.33 -8.67
CA ARG A 22 -6.53 18.32 -8.84
C ARG A 22 -6.18 19.34 -9.90
N HIS A 23 -4.93 19.80 -9.90
CA HIS A 23 -4.47 20.79 -10.85
C HIS A 23 -2.97 20.67 -11.12
N ARG A 24 -2.55 21.10 -12.31
CA ARG A 24 -1.13 21.16 -12.73
C ARG A 24 -0.91 22.35 -13.62
N TRP A 25 0.18 23.09 -13.35
CA TRP A 25 0.64 24.17 -14.24
C TRP A 25 2.15 24.36 -14.12
N VAL A 26 2.69 25.27 -14.95
CA VAL A 26 4.09 25.71 -14.89
C VAL A 26 4.09 27.21 -14.63
N THR A 27 4.95 27.69 -13.75
CA THR A 27 5.11 29.11 -13.46
C THR A 27 5.77 29.82 -14.65
N HIS A 28 5.30 31.01 -15.03
CA HIS A 28 5.84 31.79 -16.16
C HIS A 28 6.76 32.93 -15.75
N ALA A 29 6.66 33.40 -14.51
CA ALA A 29 7.45 34.48 -13.95
C ALA A 29 7.93 34.12 -12.53
N PRO A 30 9.01 34.72 -12.04
CA PRO A 30 9.42 34.57 -10.65
C PRO A 30 8.36 35.18 -9.73
N GLN A 31 8.03 34.48 -8.65
CA GLN A 31 7.00 34.89 -7.69
C GLN A 31 7.54 34.75 -6.26
N GLY A 32 7.27 35.72 -5.41
CA GLY A 32 7.46 35.60 -3.97
C GLY A 32 6.46 34.57 -3.41
N CYS A 33 6.81 33.94 -2.29
CA CYS A 33 6.03 32.87 -1.67
C CYS A 33 4.55 33.23 -1.48
N ASP A 34 4.24 34.40 -0.94
CA ASP A 34 2.85 34.84 -0.66
C ASP A 34 2.02 35.01 -1.93
N ALA A 35 2.61 35.67 -2.96
CA ALA A 35 1.93 35.81 -4.25
C ALA A 35 1.70 34.46 -4.94
N PHE A 36 2.68 33.59 -4.86
CA PHE A 36 2.55 32.21 -5.37
C PHE A 36 1.45 31.44 -4.65
N LEU A 37 1.40 31.50 -3.30
CA LEU A 37 0.35 30.81 -2.52
C LEU A 37 -1.05 31.33 -2.85
N ALA A 38 -1.18 32.66 -3.07
CA ALA A 38 -2.46 33.26 -3.48
C ALA A 38 -2.91 32.74 -4.86
N ASP A 39 -2.01 32.72 -5.85
CA ASP A 39 -2.28 32.15 -7.20
C ASP A 39 -2.60 30.65 -7.12
N ALA A 40 -1.81 29.88 -6.38
CA ALA A 40 -2.01 28.43 -6.21
C ALA A 40 -3.37 28.11 -5.53
N LYS A 41 -3.77 28.91 -4.54
CA LYS A 41 -5.07 28.81 -3.88
C LYS A 41 -6.22 29.12 -4.83
N ALA A 42 -6.10 30.16 -5.65
CA ALA A 42 -7.11 30.52 -6.65
C ALA A 42 -7.29 29.38 -7.66
N ARG A 43 -6.20 28.85 -8.22
CA ARG A 43 -6.23 27.70 -9.14
C ARG A 43 -6.79 26.44 -8.47
N GLY A 44 -6.52 26.25 -7.19
CA GLY A 44 -7.12 25.16 -6.38
C GLY A 44 -8.63 25.32 -6.28
N ALA A 45 -9.14 26.53 -6.05
CA ALA A 45 -10.57 26.82 -6.01
C ALA A 45 -11.24 26.54 -7.37
N ASP A 46 -10.62 26.94 -8.49
CA ASP A 46 -11.10 26.62 -9.85
C ASP A 46 -11.13 25.10 -10.10
N ALA A 47 -10.23 24.36 -9.45
CA ALA A 47 -10.18 22.89 -9.47
C ALA A 47 -11.11 22.21 -8.45
N GLY A 48 -11.98 22.99 -7.77
CA GLY A 48 -12.98 22.50 -6.82
C GLY A 48 -12.47 22.25 -5.39
N LEU A 49 -11.35 22.86 -5.00
CA LEU A 49 -10.87 22.85 -3.62
C LEU A 49 -11.50 24.01 -2.84
N ASP A 50 -12.37 23.73 -1.90
CA ASP A 50 -12.86 24.73 -0.95
C ASP A 50 -11.74 25.18 0.02
N PRO A 51 -11.91 26.27 0.79
CA PRO A 51 -10.89 26.78 1.70
C PRO A 51 -10.40 25.73 2.72
N ALA A 52 -11.28 24.86 3.22
CA ALA A 52 -10.90 23.80 4.16
C ALA A 52 -10.08 22.69 3.47
N ALA A 53 -10.47 22.31 2.25
CA ALA A 53 -9.71 21.35 1.44
C ALA A 53 -8.32 21.89 1.07
N TRP A 54 -8.20 23.21 0.82
CA TRP A 54 -6.91 23.86 0.60
C TRP A 54 -5.99 23.79 1.82
N GLN A 55 -6.49 24.10 3.02
CA GLN A 55 -5.71 23.98 4.25
C GLN A 55 -5.28 22.52 4.51
N ARG A 56 -6.20 21.55 4.34
CA ARG A 56 -5.86 20.13 4.44
C ARG A 56 -4.77 19.72 3.45
N LEU A 57 -4.85 20.17 2.19
CA LEU A 57 -3.84 19.90 1.17
C LEU A 57 -2.44 20.37 1.62
N LEU A 58 -2.31 21.60 2.12
CA LEU A 58 -1.06 22.10 2.65
C LEU A 58 -0.59 21.32 3.88
N TRP A 59 -1.49 21.04 4.82
CA TRP A 59 -1.18 20.27 6.01
C TRP A 59 -0.64 18.87 5.67
N HIS A 60 -1.21 18.23 4.66
CA HIS A 60 -0.75 16.95 4.16
C HIS A 60 0.54 17.02 3.33
N GLY A 61 0.92 18.19 2.83
CA GLY A 61 2.02 18.35 1.88
C GLY A 61 1.64 17.93 0.46
N GLY A 62 0.39 18.18 0.06
CA GLY A 62 -0.13 17.85 -1.27
C GLY A 62 0.22 18.89 -2.35
N LEU A 63 0.87 20.01 -2.01
CA LEU A 63 1.46 20.95 -2.95
C LEU A 63 2.85 20.44 -3.35
N HIS A 64 3.09 20.25 -4.63
CA HIS A 64 4.39 19.80 -5.12
C HIS A 64 5.01 20.83 -6.07
N LEU A 65 6.30 21.14 -5.87
CA LEU A 65 7.14 21.89 -6.78
C LEU A 65 8.15 20.93 -7.41
N ASP A 66 8.15 20.79 -8.73
CA ASP A 66 8.98 19.83 -9.48
C ASP A 66 8.95 18.40 -8.92
N GLY A 67 7.76 18.01 -8.43
CA GLY A 67 7.51 16.68 -7.85
C GLY A 67 7.95 16.53 -6.39
N ARG A 68 8.48 17.57 -5.74
CA ARG A 68 8.80 17.57 -4.31
C ARG A 68 7.62 18.13 -3.51
N PRO A 69 7.14 17.42 -2.49
CA PRO A 69 6.04 17.87 -1.66
C PRO A 69 6.46 19.00 -0.71
N HIS A 70 5.58 19.96 -0.52
CA HIS A 70 5.74 21.06 0.42
C HIS A 70 4.49 21.19 1.30
N GLY A 71 4.71 21.39 2.58
CA GLY A 71 3.68 21.72 3.56
C GLY A 71 3.61 23.21 3.85
N GLU A 72 2.80 23.57 4.83
CA GLU A 72 2.71 24.93 5.33
C GLU A 72 4.06 25.36 5.91
N GLY A 73 4.53 26.55 5.50
CA GLY A 73 5.82 27.11 5.95
C GLY A 73 7.08 26.46 5.35
N GLU A 74 6.95 25.51 4.41
CA GLU A 74 8.09 24.82 3.80
C GLU A 74 8.42 25.29 2.38
N LEU A 75 7.70 26.28 1.86
CA LEU A 75 7.93 26.80 0.53
C LEU A 75 9.20 27.67 0.51
N PRO A 76 9.96 27.66 -0.59
CA PRO A 76 11.07 28.59 -0.76
C PRO A 76 10.54 30.03 -0.84
N GLU A 77 11.37 30.98 -0.43
CA GLU A 77 11.03 32.41 -0.45
C GLU A 77 10.63 32.92 -1.86
N TRP A 78 11.24 32.30 -2.89
CA TRP A 78 10.98 32.60 -4.30
C TRP A 78 10.74 31.34 -5.10
N ILE A 79 9.71 31.36 -5.97
CA ILE A 79 9.42 30.29 -6.93
C ILE A 79 9.93 30.73 -8.31
N ALA A 80 10.83 29.95 -8.88
CA ALA A 80 11.43 30.24 -10.18
C ALA A 80 10.44 30.06 -11.35
N PRO A 81 10.64 30.80 -12.46
CA PRO A 81 9.93 30.49 -13.70
C PRO A 81 10.25 29.07 -14.16
N GLY A 82 9.29 28.41 -14.82
CA GLY A 82 9.45 27.03 -15.29
C GLY A 82 9.21 25.96 -14.23
N THR A 83 8.97 26.33 -12.96
CA THR A 83 8.64 25.36 -11.90
C THR A 83 7.30 24.70 -12.18
N ARG A 84 7.29 23.36 -12.25
CA ARG A 84 6.05 22.59 -12.35
C ARG A 84 5.39 22.50 -10.98
N VAL A 85 4.12 22.89 -10.93
CA VAL A 85 3.30 22.84 -9.72
C VAL A 85 2.22 21.78 -9.88
N ASP A 86 2.10 20.87 -8.92
CA ASP A 86 1.07 19.86 -8.85
C ASP A 86 0.30 19.97 -7.52
N LEU A 87 -1.03 20.03 -7.57
CA LEU A 87 -1.90 19.98 -6.40
C LEU A 87 -2.52 18.58 -6.29
N TYR A 88 -2.18 17.85 -5.24
CA TYR A 88 -2.76 16.56 -4.91
C TYR A 88 -3.63 16.67 -3.65
N ALA A 89 -4.88 16.27 -3.74
CA ALA A 89 -5.79 16.28 -2.61
C ALA A 89 -6.60 14.98 -2.57
N PHE A 90 -7.05 14.62 -1.38
CA PHE A 90 -8.08 13.60 -1.21
C PHE A 90 -9.46 14.17 -1.61
N ALA A 91 -10.34 13.32 -2.15
CA ALA A 91 -11.72 13.71 -2.40
C ALA A 91 -12.45 14.01 -1.07
N ARG A 92 -12.13 13.21 -0.05
CA ARG A 92 -12.55 13.39 1.35
C ARG A 92 -11.35 13.18 2.25
N GLU A 93 -11.37 13.76 3.44
CA GLU A 93 -10.35 13.49 4.46
C GLU A 93 -10.33 11.99 4.78
N PRO A 94 -9.18 11.30 4.64
CA PRO A 94 -9.09 9.90 5.02
C PRO A 94 -9.30 9.74 6.51
N GLU A 95 -10.02 8.69 6.91
CA GLU A 95 -10.11 8.34 8.31
C GLU A 95 -8.72 8.02 8.88
N ALA A 96 -8.44 8.54 10.08
CA ALA A 96 -7.24 8.19 10.80
C ALA A 96 -7.26 6.69 11.13
N ILE A 97 -6.22 5.97 10.71
CA ILE A 97 -6.04 4.56 11.06
C ILE A 97 -5.12 4.52 12.27
N PRO A 98 -5.63 4.12 13.46
CA PRO A 98 -4.83 4.05 14.66
C PRO A 98 -3.64 3.10 14.48
N PHE A 99 -2.47 3.57 14.91
CA PHE A 99 -1.26 2.76 14.95
C PHE A 99 -0.51 3.04 16.25
N GLY A 100 -0.27 2.00 17.03
CA GLY A 100 0.41 2.09 18.32
C GLY A 100 1.55 1.08 18.44
N ALA A 101 2.26 1.14 19.57
CA ALA A 101 3.44 0.31 19.86
C ALA A 101 3.12 -1.20 19.88
N GLU A 102 1.88 -1.58 20.18
CA GLU A 102 1.40 -2.96 20.17
C GLU A 102 1.47 -3.64 18.79
N ARG A 103 1.65 -2.84 17.73
CA ARG A 103 1.83 -3.33 16.36
C ARG A 103 3.30 -3.45 15.93
N ILE A 104 4.24 -3.13 16.80
CA ILE A 104 5.66 -3.45 16.59
C ILE A 104 5.85 -4.93 16.89
N LEU A 105 6.21 -5.71 15.87
CA LEU A 105 6.34 -7.18 15.97
C LEU A 105 7.70 -7.61 16.49
N ALA A 106 8.74 -6.87 16.11
CA ALA A 106 10.11 -7.09 16.55
C ALA A 106 10.93 -5.82 16.32
N GLU A 107 11.91 -5.58 17.18
CA GLU A 107 12.79 -4.41 17.11
C GLU A 107 14.19 -4.79 17.50
N GLU A 108 15.17 -4.35 16.69
CA GLU A 108 16.59 -4.50 16.90
C GLU A 108 17.29 -3.14 16.74
N THR A 109 18.60 -3.11 16.95
CA THR A 109 19.37 -1.86 16.90
C THR A 109 19.24 -1.15 15.55
N ASP A 110 19.23 -1.88 14.44
CA ASP A 110 19.30 -1.35 13.09
C ASP A 110 18.09 -1.64 12.19
N TRP A 111 17.10 -2.42 12.68
CA TRP A 111 15.85 -2.68 12.00
C TRP A 111 14.67 -2.81 12.97
N LEU A 112 13.48 -2.68 12.42
CA LEU A 112 12.23 -2.98 13.12
C LEU A 112 11.22 -3.56 12.15
N ALA A 113 10.31 -4.42 12.64
CA ALA A 113 9.20 -4.95 11.87
C ALA A 113 7.87 -4.58 12.53
N ALA A 114 6.88 -4.25 11.71
CA ALA A 114 5.56 -3.84 12.18
C ALA A 114 4.43 -4.56 11.44
N ASP A 115 3.31 -4.78 12.16
CA ASP A 115 2.04 -5.25 11.58
C ASP A 115 1.27 -4.07 11.00
N LYS A 116 1.36 -3.89 9.70
CA LYS A 116 0.64 -2.82 8.99
C LYS A 116 -0.86 -3.11 8.97
N PRO A 117 -1.72 -2.24 9.49
CA PRO A 117 -3.16 -2.36 9.29
C PRO A 117 -3.52 -2.18 7.80
N ALA A 118 -4.64 -2.77 7.40
CA ALA A 118 -5.22 -2.47 6.08
C ALA A 118 -5.56 -0.98 5.98
N TRP A 119 -5.56 -0.44 4.77
CA TRP A 119 -5.86 0.95 4.42
C TRP A 119 -4.78 1.99 4.77
N LEU A 120 -3.84 1.69 5.65
CA LEU A 120 -2.70 2.56 5.92
C LEU A 120 -1.63 2.37 4.82
N PRO A 121 -1.21 3.40 4.07
CA PRO A 121 -0.08 3.30 3.16
C PRO A 121 1.21 2.93 3.90
N THR A 122 2.08 2.14 3.30
CA THR A 122 3.39 1.84 3.89
C THR A 122 4.26 3.07 3.98
N GLN A 123 4.27 3.88 2.92
CA GLN A 123 5.08 5.10 2.79
C GLN A 123 4.20 6.28 2.38
N ALA A 124 4.73 7.47 2.50
CA ALA A 124 4.10 8.71 2.06
C ALA A 124 3.53 8.59 0.64
N THR A 125 2.38 9.20 0.44
CA THR A 125 1.72 9.31 -0.87
C THR A 125 1.89 10.73 -1.43
N ARG A 126 1.50 10.93 -2.68
CA ARG A 126 1.53 12.28 -3.27
C ARG A 126 0.60 13.26 -2.58
N ALA A 127 -0.51 12.81 -2.01
CA ALA A 127 -1.42 13.71 -1.29
C ALA A 127 -1.09 13.83 0.19
N SER A 128 -0.31 12.93 0.79
CA SER A 128 0.04 13.04 2.20
C SER A 128 1.40 12.44 2.51
N ARG A 129 2.21 13.24 3.18
CA ARG A 129 3.47 12.81 3.83
C ARG A 129 3.21 12.28 5.24
N ARG A 130 2.04 12.61 5.83
CA ARG A 130 1.70 12.31 7.22
C ARG A 130 1.02 10.97 7.41
N LEU A 131 0.11 10.63 6.49
CA LEU A 131 -0.70 9.41 6.60
C LEU A 131 0.03 8.21 5.99
N SER A 132 1.02 7.67 6.73
CA SER A 132 1.70 6.44 6.36
C SER A 132 2.24 5.70 7.58
N LEU A 133 2.44 4.39 7.44
CA LEU A 133 3.05 3.57 8.48
C LEU A 133 4.47 4.05 8.83
N GLU A 134 5.24 4.45 7.80
CA GLU A 134 6.60 4.96 7.98
C GLU A 134 6.60 6.24 8.84
N THR A 135 5.67 7.17 8.59
CA THR A 135 5.54 8.39 9.39
C THR A 135 5.10 8.09 10.81
N ALA A 136 4.07 7.26 10.99
CA ALA A 136 3.60 6.87 12.31
C ALA A 136 4.70 6.20 13.15
N LEU A 137 5.50 5.34 12.53
CA LEU A 137 6.63 4.68 13.20
C LEU A 137 7.76 5.65 13.54
N ARG A 138 8.08 6.63 12.67
CA ARG A 138 9.06 7.68 12.99
C ARG A 138 8.65 8.48 14.21
N GLU A 139 7.39 8.88 14.28
CA GLU A 139 6.82 9.61 15.41
C GLU A 139 6.85 8.75 16.70
N LEU A 140 6.43 7.50 16.61
CA LEU A 140 6.37 6.58 17.75
C LEU A 140 7.75 6.23 18.31
N THR A 141 8.75 6.04 17.45
CA THR A 141 10.09 5.58 17.85
C THR A 141 11.10 6.71 18.00
N GLY A 142 10.76 7.94 17.59
CA GLY A 142 11.71 9.06 17.53
C GLY A 142 12.81 8.89 16.47
N CYS A 143 12.75 7.85 15.63
CA CYS A 143 13.77 7.55 14.64
C CYS A 143 13.48 8.27 13.31
N ALA A 144 14.00 9.47 13.12
CA ALA A 144 13.73 10.29 11.93
C ALA A 144 14.19 9.64 10.61
N GLN A 145 15.25 8.81 10.64
CA GLN A 145 15.78 8.16 9.44
C GLN A 145 15.19 6.76 9.18
N LEU A 146 14.19 6.34 9.97
CA LEU A 146 13.48 5.07 9.73
C LEU A 146 12.94 5.03 8.30
N ALA A 147 13.22 3.95 7.57
CA ALA A 147 12.84 3.79 6.18
C ALA A 147 12.29 2.39 5.90
N ALA A 148 11.17 2.30 5.19
CA ALA A 148 10.62 1.03 4.76
C ALA A 148 11.56 0.34 3.75
N VAL A 149 11.91 -0.92 4.00
CA VAL A 149 12.78 -1.72 3.13
C VAL A 149 12.00 -2.31 1.95
N HIS A 150 10.72 -2.57 2.18
CA HIS A 150 9.75 -2.99 1.17
C HIS A 150 8.38 -2.39 1.48
N ARG A 151 7.42 -2.65 0.60
CA ARG A 151 6.07 -2.11 0.79
C ARG A 151 4.99 -3.16 0.59
N LEU A 152 3.89 -2.98 1.27
CA LEU A 152 2.60 -3.60 0.98
C LEU A 152 1.67 -2.60 0.29
N ASP A 153 0.70 -3.08 -0.44
CA ASP A 153 -0.37 -2.25 -0.97
C ASP A 153 -1.16 -1.62 0.20
N ARG A 154 -1.80 -0.50 -0.03
CA ARG A 154 -2.57 0.22 1.00
C ARG A 154 -3.59 -0.69 1.69
N GLU A 155 -4.34 -1.47 0.90
CA GLU A 155 -5.40 -2.35 1.39
C GLU A 155 -4.89 -3.67 2.00
N THR A 156 -3.63 -4.05 1.75
CA THR A 156 -2.99 -5.26 2.30
C THR A 156 -2.51 -5.01 3.72
N SER A 157 -2.77 -5.94 4.64
CA SER A 157 -2.27 -5.91 6.02
C SER A 157 -1.07 -6.85 6.21
N GLY A 158 -0.36 -6.74 7.36
CA GLY A 158 0.68 -7.67 7.80
C GLY A 158 2.09 -7.09 7.84
N VAL A 159 3.08 -7.97 7.88
CA VAL A 159 4.49 -7.65 8.15
C VAL A 159 5.08 -6.68 7.16
N VAL A 160 5.65 -5.58 7.68
CA VAL A 160 6.55 -4.67 6.93
C VAL A 160 7.83 -4.49 7.73
N LEU A 161 8.97 -4.61 7.06
CA LEU A 161 10.32 -4.41 7.61
C LEU A 161 10.82 -3.00 7.33
N PHE A 162 11.39 -2.38 8.33
CA PHE A 162 11.97 -1.04 8.29
C PHE A 162 13.43 -1.09 8.72
N ALA A 163 14.27 -0.30 8.09
CA ALA A 163 15.63 -0.04 8.51
C ALA A 163 15.65 1.21 9.39
N ARG A 164 16.43 1.18 10.48
CA ARG A 164 16.64 2.31 11.40
C ARG A 164 17.87 3.14 11.02
N THR A 165 18.74 2.59 10.17
CA THR A 165 19.95 3.25 9.69
C THR A 165 20.04 3.16 8.16
N ARG A 166 20.82 4.06 7.56
CA ARG A 166 21.07 4.05 6.11
C ARG A 166 21.81 2.78 5.67
N GLU A 167 22.73 2.31 6.49
CA GLU A 167 23.52 1.10 6.26
C GLU A 167 22.61 -0.13 6.22
N ALA A 168 21.71 -0.27 7.19
CA ALA A 168 20.71 -1.33 7.23
C ALA A 168 19.75 -1.25 6.04
N ALA A 169 19.29 -0.05 5.65
CA ALA A 169 18.44 0.13 4.48
C ALA A 169 19.13 -0.38 3.20
N GLY A 170 20.41 -0.05 3.01
CA GLY A 170 21.21 -0.54 1.89
C GLY A 170 21.42 -2.06 1.92
N ARG A 171 21.73 -2.63 3.06
CA ARG A 171 22.00 -4.06 3.26
C ARG A 171 20.75 -4.90 3.05
N LEU A 172 19.65 -4.56 3.72
CA LEU A 172 18.36 -5.24 3.61
C LEU A 172 17.76 -5.07 2.20
N GLY A 173 17.89 -3.87 1.61
CA GLY A 173 17.45 -3.62 0.24
C GLY A 173 18.17 -4.51 -0.78
N ARG A 174 19.48 -4.71 -0.65
CA ARG A 174 20.25 -5.66 -1.47
C ARG A 174 19.83 -7.11 -1.27
N ALA A 175 19.54 -7.52 -0.03
CA ALA A 175 19.03 -8.86 0.27
C ALA A 175 17.69 -9.13 -0.45
N LEU A 176 16.75 -8.17 -0.38
CA LEU A 176 15.47 -8.28 -1.08
C LEU A 176 15.64 -8.30 -2.61
N ALA A 177 16.50 -7.44 -3.15
CA ALA A 177 16.76 -7.37 -4.58
C ALA A 177 17.42 -8.64 -5.14
N ALA A 178 18.26 -9.29 -4.33
CA ALA A 178 18.90 -10.57 -4.64
C ALA A 178 17.99 -11.80 -4.47
N GLY A 179 16.71 -11.60 -4.11
CA GLY A 179 15.76 -12.69 -3.90
C GLY A 179 15.98 -13.47 -2.59
N ARG A 180 16.79 -12.95 -1.67
CA ARG A 180 17.07 -13.53 -0.34
C ARG A 180 16.01 -13.18 0.70
N ALA A 181 14.75 -13.00 0.25
CA ALA A 181 13.61 -12.77 1.10
C ALA A 181 12.47 -13.70 0.74
N HIS A 182 11.98 -14.44 1.73
CA HIS A 182 10.82 -15.29 1.62
C HIS A 182 9.61 -14.60 2.24
N ARG A 183 8.56 -14.47 1.47
CA ARG A 183 7.32 -13.80 1.89
C ARG A 183 6.18 -14.77 1.77
N ARG A 184 5.38 -14.89 2.83
CA ARG A 184 4.17 -15.70 2.82
C ARG A 184 2.98 -14.81 3.11
N TYR A 185 1.95 -14.94 2.28
CA TYR A 185 0.69 -14.25 2.41
C TYR A 185 -0.44 -15.25 2.58
N LEU A 186 -1.50 -14.81 3.23
CA LEU A 186 -2.79 -15.48 3.26
C LEU A 186 -3.76 -14.67 2.42
N ALA A 187 -4.46 -15.34 1.51
CA ALA A 187 -5.47 -14.75 0.64
C ALA A 187 -6.76 -15.55 0.73
N VAL A 188 -7.89 -14.90 1.00
CA VAL A 188 -9.21 -15.53 0.88
C VAL A 188 -9.72 -15.27 -0.53
N VAL A 189 -10.01 -16.34 -1.26
CA VAL A 189 -10.45 -16.26 -2.65
C VAL A 189 -11.87 -16.78 -2.83
N SER A 190 -12.55 -16.32 -3.87
CA SER A 190 -13.85 -16.82 -4.31
C SER A 190 -13.98 -16.61 -5.83
N PRO A 191 -14.25 -17.67 -6.61
CA PRO A 191 -14.46 -19.06 -6.19
C PRO A 191 -13.19 -19.74 -5.67
N ALA A 192 -13.36 -20.87 -4.95
CA ALA A 192 -12.23 -21.70 -4.54
C ALA A 192 -11.57 -22.34 -5.78
N PRO A 193 -10.23 -22.39 -5.86
CA PRO A 193 -9.55 -23.08 -6.96
C PRO A 193 -9.76 -24.60 -6.88
N GLU A 194 -9.86 -25.27 -8.02
CA GLU A 194 -9.96 -26.73 -8.09
C GLU A 194 -8.66 -27.40 -7.61
N ARG A 195 -7.51 -26.86 -8.04
CA ARG A 195 -6.19 -27.39 -7.69
C ARG A 195 -5.80 -26.98 -6.27
N GLU A 196 -5.28 -27.92 -5.50
CA GLU A 196 -4.71 -27.64 -4.17
C GLU A 196 -3.43 -26.81 -4.25
N ARG A 197 -2.58 -27.08 -5.26
CA ARG A 197 -1.32 -26.37 -5.49
C ARG A 197 -1.26 -25.96 -6.95
N PHE A 198 -0.85 -24.71 -7.18
CA PHE A 198 -0.65 -24.18 -8.51
C PHE A 198 0.37 -23.02 -8.49
N GLU A 199 0.88 -22.69 -9.64
CA GLU A 199 1.78 -21.57 -9.83
C GLU A 199 1.23 -20.67 -10.95
N VAL A 200 1.35 -19.37 -10.77
CA VAL A 200 1.04 -18.37 -11.80
C VAL A 200 2.30 -17.59 -12.09
N SER A 201 2.67 -17.50 -13.36
CA SER A 201 3.82 -16.74 -13.81
C SER A 201 3.51 -15.99 -15.10
N GLY A 202 4.26 -14.92 -15.36
CA GLY A 202 4.11 -14.11 -16.55
C GLY A 202 4.65 -12.70 -16.35
N PHE A 203 4.52 -11.89 -17.38
CA PHE A 203 4.96 -10.50 -17.36
C PHE A 203 3.84 -9.60 -16.82
N LEU A 204 4.11 -8.89 -15.73
CA LEU A 204 3.17 -8.04 -15.04
C LEU A 204 3.57 -6.57 -15.20
N GLY A 205 2.64 -5.75 -15.62
CA GLY A 205 2.86 -4.32 -15.85
C GLY A 205 1.57 -3.50 -15.75
N ARG A 206 1.74 -2.18 -15.68
CA ARG A 206 0.63 -1.25 -15.58
C ARG A 206 -0.13 -1.20 -16.91
N THR A 207 -1.45 -1.17 -16.84
CA THR A 207 -2.31 -0.93 -18.01
C THR A 207 -2.29 0.56 -18.39
N LEU A 208 -2.54 0.85 -19.65
CA LEU A 208 -2.61 2.22 -20.17
C LEU A 208 -3.96 2.91 -19.89
N ASP A 209 -4.84 2.30 -19.07
CA ASP A 209 -6.11 2.92 -18.70
C ASP A 209 -5.83 4.20 -17.88
N PRO A 210 -6.14 5.40 -18.41
CA PRO A 210 -5.85 6.66 -17.72
C PRO A 210 -6.72 6.88 -16.48
N HIS A 211 -7.87 6.20 -16.40
CA HIS A 211 -8.85 6.35 -15.33
C HIS A 211 -8.69 5.35 -14.20
N ARG A 212 -7.86 4.30 -14.39
CA ARG A 212 -7.68 3.23 -13.40
C ARG A 212 -6.21 2.89 -13.20
N TYR A 213 -5.78 2.95 -11.95
CA TYR A 213 -4.48 2.42 -11.53
C TYR A 213 -4.57 0.89 -11.44
N ARG A 214 -4.37 0.22 -12.60
CA ARG A 214 -4.54 -1.22 -12.74
C ARG A 214 -3.33 -1.85 -13.41
N PHE A 215 -3.06 -3.11 -13.06
CA PHE A 215 -2.00 -3.94 -13.65
C PHE A 215 -2.61 -5.13 -14.37
N ALA A 216 -1.89 -5.68 -15.33
CA ALA A 216 -2.29 -6.87 -16.07
C ALA A 216 -1.12 -7.86 -16.18
N LEU A 217 -1.46 -9.14 -16.30
CA LEU A 217 -0.54 -10.23 -16.62
C LEU A 217 -0.53 -10.47 -18.13
N ARG A 218 0.65 -10.74 -18.71
CA ARG A 218 0.85 -11.08 -20.12
C ARG A 218 1.77 -12.29 -20.22
N GLU A 219 1.58 -13.12 -21.21
CA GLU A 219 2.45 -14.28 -21.49
C GLU A 219 3.78 -13.84 -22.08
N ALA A 220 3.78 -12.85 -22.95
CA ALA A 220 4.96 -12.33 -23.62
C ALA A 220 5.51 -11.05 -22.96
N ALA A 221 6.83 -10.87 -23.03
CA ALA A 221 7.51 -9.65 -22.59
C ALA A 221 7.04 -8.44 -23.41
N GLN A 222 6.79 -7.33 -22.71
CA GLN A 222 6.39 -6.05 -23.31
C GLN A 222 7.10 -4.90 -22.57
N PRO A 223 7.31 -3.75 -23.20
CA PRO A 223 7.83 -2.55 -22.52
C PRO A 223 6.99 -2.20 -21.28
N GLY A 224 7.65 -1.97 -20.15
CA GLY A 224 7.00 -1.67 -18.88
C GLY A 224 6.44 -2.87 -18.11
N PHE A 225 6.49 -4.07 -18.67
CA PHE A 225 6.09 -5.31 -18.02
C PHE A 225 7.34 -6.08 -17.56
N ARG A 226 7.27 -6.66 -16.37
CA ARG A 226 8.38 -7.39 -15.74
C ARG A 226 7.94 -8.78 -15.32
N TRP A 227 8.81 -9.75 -15.45
CA TRP A 227 8.56 -11.11 -15.01
C TRP A 227 8.14 -11.16 -13.55
N SER A 228 7.11 -12.00 -13.30
CA SER A 228 6.55 -12.25 -11.97
C SER A 228 6.17 -13.72 -11.83
N ARG A 229 6.27 -14.26 -10.61
CA ARG A 229 5.93 -15.63 -10.29
C ARG A 229 5.42 -15.73 -8.86
N THR A 230 4.32 -16.46 -8.65
CA THR A 230 3.75 -16.74 -7.32
C THR A 230 3.31 -18.20 -7.24
N ARG A 231 3.69 -18.90 -6.17
CA ARG A 231 3.19 -20.22 -5.83
C ARG A 231 2.00 -20.09 -4.89
N PHE A 232 1.01 -20.92 -5.10
CA PHE A 232 -0.20 -20.95 -4.29
C PHE A 232 -0.44 -22.36 -3.77
N ARG A 233 -0.89 -22.45 -2.51
CA ARG A 233 -1.36 -23.69 -1.89
C ARG A 233 -2.66 -23.41 -1.14
N ARG A 234 -3.72 -24.17 -1.44
CA ARG A 234 -4.95 -24.12 -0.69
C ARG A 234 -4.72 -24.75 0.68
N ILE A 235 -4.96 -23.98 1.73
CA ILE A 235 -4.77 -24.41 3.11
C ILE A 235 -6.10 -24.66 3.84
N ALA A 236 -7.18 -24.05 3.36
CA ALA A 236 -8.54 -24.28 3.87
C ALA A 236 -9.55 -24.03 2.76
N ALA A 237 -10.73 -24.66 2.88
CA ALA A 237 -11.88 -24.38 2.02
C ALA A 237 -13.15 -24.36 2.88
N ALA A 238 -14.07 -23.45 2.56
CA ALA A 238 -15.37 -23.31 3.20
C ALA A 238 -16.40 -22.87 2.15
N GLY A 239 -17.20 -23.80 1.68
CA GLY A 239 -18.16 -23.59 0.59
C GLY A 239 -17.46 -23.10 -0.69
N ALA A 240 -17.95 -21.99 -1.26
CA ALA A 240 -17.38 -21.39 -2.46
C ALA A 240 -16.07 -20.59 -2.21
N ARG A 241 -15.58 -20.51 -0.97
CA ARG A 241 -14.37 -19.76 -0.62
C ARG A 241 -13.24 -20.71 -0.25
N ALA A 242 -12.01 -20.25 -0.47
CA ALA A 242 -10.82 -20.94 0.02
C ALA A 242 -9.82 -19.94 0.60
N VAL A 243 -8.99 -20.42 1.52
CA VAL A 243 -7.80 -19.72 2.00
C VAL A 243 -6.58 -20.28 1.28
N LEU A 244 -5.82 -19.42 0.66
CA LEU A 244 -4.57 -19.78 -0.01
C LEU A 244 -3.39 -19.22 0.76
N SER A 245 -2.33 -20.03 0.92
CA SER A 245 -0.99 -19.56 1.13
C SER A 245 -0.42 -19.14 -0.22
N ALA A 246 0.08 -17.91 -0.31
CA ALA A 246 0.70 -17.36 -1.50
C ALA A 246 2.16 -16.98 -1.21
N GLU A 247 3.09 -17.49 -2.03
CA GLU A 247 4.53 -17.28 -1.90
C GLU A 247 5.06 -16.62 -3.20
N PRO A 248 5.12 -15.28 -3.25
CA PRO A 248 5.62 -14.57 -4.40
C PRO A 248 7.15 -14.61 -4.46
N ALA A 249 7.72 -15.14 -5.55
CA ALA A 249 9.16 -15.13 -5.81
C ALA A 249 9.68 -13.74 -6.23
N THR A 250 8.79 -12.84 -6.62
CA THR A 250 9.06 -11.45 -7.00
C THR A 250 8.12 -10.50 -6.25
N GLY A 251 8.39 -9.20 -6.25
CA GLY A 251 7.59 -8.19 -5.52
C GLY A 251 7.02 -7.11 -6.46
N ARG A 252 6.23 -7.49 -7.47
CA ARG A 252 5.60 -6.52 -8.36
C ARG A 252 4.33 -5.95 -7.74
N THR A 253 4.02 -4.71 -8.07
CA THR A 253 2.80 -4.04 -7.60
C THR A 253 1.57 -4.88 -7.95
N HIS A 254 0.67 -5.09 -6.99
CA HIS A 254 -0.54 -5.90 -7.10
C HIS A 254 -0.32 -7.36 -7.54
N GLN A 255 0.90 -7.91 -7.44
CA GLN A 255 1.24 -9.21 -8.04
C GLN A 255 0.28 -10.33 -7.67
N ILE A 256 0.07 -10.60 -6.38
CA ILE A 256 -0.80 -11.68 -5.91
C ILE A 256 -2.25 -11.45 -6.39
N ARG A 257 -2.72 -10.23 -6.32
CA ARG A 257 -4.08 -9.82 -6.74
C ARG A 257 -4.30 -10.10 -8.22
N VAL A 258 -3.36 -9.67 -9.08
CA VAL A 258 -3.43 -9.89 -10.54
C VAL A 258 -3.32 -11.37 -10.88
N HIS A 259 -2.39 -12.10 -10.24
CA HIS A 259 -2.22 -13.54 -10.49
C HIS A 259 -3.47 -14.34 -10.15
N LEU A 260 -4.10 -14.08 -8.99
CA LEU A 260 -5.33 -14.75 -8.58
C LEU A 260 -6.53 -14.39 -9.44
N SER A 261 -6.64 -13.12 -9.85
CA SER A 261 -7.68 -12.71 -10.80
C SER A 261 -7.49 -13.38 -12.17
N ALA A 262 -6.26 -13.45 -12.67
CA ALA A 262 -5.93 -14.10 -13.94
C ALA A 262 -6.19 -15.62 -13.92
N SER A 263 -6.10 -16.27 -12.75
CA SER A 263 -6.41 -17.68 -12.58
C SER A 263 -7.91 -17.98 -12.31
N GLY A 264 -8.78 -16.97 -12.40
CA GLY A 264 -10.21 -17.11 -12.18
C GLY A 264 -10.65 -17.23 -10.71
N THR A 265 -9.72 -16.98 -9.76
CA THR A 265 -9.97 -17.08 -8.32
C THR A 265 -9.59 -15.78 -7.60
N PRO A 266 -10.25 -14.64 -7.92
CA PRO A 266 -9.88 -13.35 -7.36
C PRO A 266 -10.04 -13.33 -5.83
N ILE A 267 -9.26 -12.44 -5.18
CA ILE A 267 -9.30 -12.27 -3.72
C ILE A 267 -10.62 -11.61 -3.31
N ALA A 268 -11.28 -12.13 -2.30
CA ALA A 268 -12.49 -11.52 -1.75
C ALA A 268 -12.19 -10.10 -1.24
N GLY A 269 -13.06 -9.16 -1.57
CA GLY A 269 -12.87 -7.73 -1.29
C GLY A 269 -11.99 -6.98 -2.31
N ASP A 270 -11.45 -7.65 -3.32
CA ASP A 270 -10.67 -7.00 -4.37
C ASP A 270 -11.56 -6.35 -5.43
N VAL A 271 -11.93 -5.12 -5.19
CA VAL A 271 -12.82 -4.33 -6.09
C VAL A 271 -12.14 -3.95 -7.42
N VAL A 272 -10.80 -3.98 -7.47
CA VAL A 272 -10.04 -3.64 -8.68
C VAL A 272 -9.98 -4.81 -9.63
N TYR A 273 -9.88 -6.03 -9.09
CA TYR A 273 -9.65 -7.25 -9.86
C TYR A 273 -10.81 -8.25 -9.80
N GLY A 274 -12.02 -7.79 -9.43
CA GLY A 274 -13.26 -8.58 -9.57
C GLY A 274 -13.52 -9.56 -8.45
N GLY A 275 -13.00 -9.31 -7.25
CA GLY A 275 -13.25 -10.14 -6.08
C GLY A 275 -14.69 -10.07 -5.57
N ALA A 276 -15.18 -11.18 -5.01
CA ALA A 276 -16.46 -11.21 -4.32
C ALA A 276 -16.52 -10.20 -3.17
N PRO A 277 -17.69 -9.65 -2.82
CA PRO A 277 -17.82 -8.66 -1.76
C PRO A 277 -17.27 -9.14 -0.41
N ALA A 278 -16.46 -8.27 0.23
CA ALA A 278 -15.98 -8.42 1.60
C ALA A 278 -15.72 -7.03 2.19
N ALA A 279 -15.57 -6.92 3.50
CA ALA A 279 -15.34 -5.65 4.20
C ALA A 279 -14.06 -4.93 3.72
N ARG A 280 -13.05 -5.69 3.34
CA ARG A 280 -11.80 -5.19 2.74
C ARG A 280 -11.17 -6.22 1.81
N LEU A 281 -10.05 -5.88 1.18
CA LEU A 281 -9.18 -6.84 0.52
C LEU A 281 -8.67 -7.89 1.55
N LEU A 282 -9.09 -9.14 1.41
CA LEU A 282 -8.69 -10.22 2.32
C LEU A 282 -7.34 -10.81 1.92
N LEU A 283 -6.31 -9.96 1.95
CA LEU A 283 -4.90 -10.29 1.71
C LEU A 283 -4.05 -9.81 2.89
N HIS A 284 -3.25 -10.73 3.45
CA HIS A 284 -2.44 -10.47 4.64
C HIS A 284 -1.04 -11.08 4.50
N ALA A 285 -0.01 -10.26 4.71
CA ALA A 285 1.40 -10.68 4.75
C ALA A 285 1.70 -11.30 6.11
N VAL A 286 1.54 -12.61 6.23
CA VAL A 286 1.63 -13.30 7.54
C VAL A 286 3.07 -13.53 7.99
N ARG A 287 4.03 -13.69 7.06
CA ARG A 287 5.43 -13.98 7.40
C ARG A 287 6.39 -13.35 6.41
N LEU A 288 7.47 -12.84 6.93
CA LEU A 288 8.63 -12.37 6.19
C LEU A 288 9.89 -13.00 6.78
N GLU A 289 10.74 -13.56 5.93
CA GLU A 289 12.10 -13.99 6.26
C GLU A 289 13.08 -13.27 5.34
N VAL A 290 14.18 -12.78 5.88
CA VAL A 290 15.25 -12.12 5.13
C VAL A 290 16.57 -12.69 5.57
N GLU A 291 17.36 -13.19 4.61
CA GLU A 291 18.73 -13.67 4.84
C GLU A 291 19.73 -12.50 4.65
N ASP A 292 20.36 -12.09 5.76
CA ASP A 292 21.20 -10.91 5.80
C ASP A 292 22.34 -11.05 6.81
N GLY A 293 23.27 -12.00 6.56
CA GLY A 293 24.32 -12.39 7.53
C GLY A 293 23.80 -13.17 8.73
N GLY A 294 22.54 -13.43 8.78
CA GLY A 294 21.70 -14.17 9.72
C GLY A 294 20.31 -14.25 9.11
N THR A 295 19.34 -14.77 9.84
CA THR A 295 17.94 -14.84 9.41
C THR A 295 17.07 -13.92 10.26
N ILE A 296 16.51 -12.90 9.66
CA ILE A 296 15.41 -12.12 10.22
C ILE A 296 14.12 -12.84 9.86
N ALA A 297 13.40 -13.37 10.84
CA ALA A 297 12.12 -14.06 10.62
C ALA A 297 11.04 -13.40 11.51
N VAL A 298 9.99 -12.87 10.88
CA VAL A 298 8.93 -12.15 11.58
C VAL A 298 7.55 -12.63 11.08
N GLU A 299 6.63 -12.81 12.02
CA GLU A 299 5.25 -13.18 11.75
C GLU A 299 4.29 -12.10 12.28
N ALA A 300 3.26 -11.77 11.50
CA ALA A 300 2.14 -10.96 11.95
C ALA A 300 1.00 -11.85 12.49
N PRO A 301 0.29 -11.41 13.54
CA PRO A 301 -0.90 -12.09 14.00
C PRO A 301 -2.00 -12.07 12.94
N LEU A 302 -2.86 -13.10 12.91
CA LEU A 302 -4.02 -13.09 12.03
C LEU A 302 -4.96 -11.94 12.43
N PRO A 303 -5.36 -11.11 11.47
CA PRO A 303 -6.32 -10.07 11.75
C PRO A 303 -7.70 -10.68 12.07
N PRO A 304 -8.51 -10.01 12.94
CA PRO A 304 -9.79 -10.54 13.43
C PRO A 304 -10.78 -10.95 12.34
N ASP A 305 -10.74 -10.32 11.19
CA ASP A 305 -11.62 -10.61 10.05
C ASP A 305 -11.18 -11.85 9.22
N LEU A 306 -9.94 -12.28 9.36
CA LEU A 306 -9.44 -13.55 8.79
C LEU A 306 -9.55 -14.72 9.77
N ALA A 307 -9.41 -14.48 11.07
CA ALA A 307 -9.39 -15.53 12.09
C ALA A 307 -10.62 -16.50 12.05
N PRO A 308 -11.88 -16.03 11.88
CA PRO A 308 -13.03 -16.92 11.82
C PRO A 308 -13.03 -17.88 10.62
N ILE A 309 -12.39 -17.47 9.51
CA ILE A 309 -12.32 -18.30 8.30
C ILE A 309 -11.40 -19.52 8.55
N PHE A 310 -10.41 -19.36 9.44
CA PHE A 310 -9.52 -20.44 9.86
C PHE A 310 -10.10 -21.30 10.96
N ALA A 311 -10.94 -20.77 11.84
CA ALA A 311 -11.56 -21.51 12.95
C ALA A 311 -12.48 -22.65 12.45
N ASN A 312 -13.05 -22.50 11.25
CA ASN A 312 -13.90 -23.49 10.61
C ASN A 312 -13.12 -24.50 9.74
N ALA A 313 -11.80 -24.39 9.66
CA ALA A 313 -10.94 -25.26 8.87
C ALA A 313 -10.23 -26.26 9.81
N GLU A 314 -10.87 -27.40 10.09
CA GLU A 314 -10.30 -28.45 10.92
C GLU A 314 -8.91 -28.87 10.42
N GLY A 315 -7.91 -28.85 11.32
CA GLY A 315 -6.57 -29.39 11.08
C GLY A 315 -5.57 -28.44 10.42
N THR A 316 -5.88 -27.16 10.21
CA THR A 316 -5.00 -26.28 9.46
C THR A 316 -3.92 -25.62 10.33
N ARG A 317 -2.74 -26.22 10.37
CA ARG A 317 -1.53 -25.48 10.78
C ARG A 317 -1.04 -24.66 9.59
N TRP A 318 -1.26 -23.36 9.64
CA TRP A 318 -0.71 -22.38 8.67
C TRP A 318 0.78 -22.02 8.97
N ARG A 319 1.36 -22.69 10.01
CA ARG A 319 2.77 -22.60 10.43
C ARG A 319 3.70 -23.42 9.54
#